data_34ac82bd214bad4c0a975a484ea4eb25
#
_entry.id   34ac82bd214bad4c0a975a484ea4eb25
#
_cell.length_a   1.000
_cell.length_b   1.000
_cell.length_c   1.000
_cell.angle_alpha   90.00
_cell.angle_beta   90.00
_cell.angle_gamma   90.00
#
_symmetry.space_group_name_H-M   'P 1'
#
loop_
_entity.id
_entity.type
_entity.pdbx_description
1 polymer ?
#
loop_
_entity_poly.entity_id
_entity_poly.type
_entity_poly.pdbx_seq_one_letter_code
_entity_poly.pdbx_strand_id
1 'polypeptide(L)'
;MPTSHRTVLAFACVAALAGASAAHAADGTEVTLYRSDNAALYASNGGGNLDMGYAVVREQRALMLTAGTHDVVIGDLPTYLDPEALALGFPGAGASVVSQRLLLAQGTNAALTGLTGQTVDVLGANGQSLASGTLLRTGDGLVVRGGDGHTTLIHEYAAVRVTGDNLPTGSSLDLRVDAKRSGQTAAVLSYPTAGLGWRAAYVVTLQPGATCRMRFESRASIANRSGRDWHDIKLTLIAGEPNFARASAPRPMMMKAMAAPAAEPLPQQSTLGDYRSYSLPGEVDLPNASVSQVPLYATRNIDCERTALFESGNSWHSPQPMLNRDFMVDSGGAIVSTLKLHAFDSLPAGYLRVLTADKNGTPQFIGEGRIDDTPKGSDATITLGTAFDLRAERTRTSFSVDEAGRTLDEAFRIELSNASDSARTVTVREHPNRWREWTLASSSTKPNQQTPDTLEFRVEVPANGKATLDYAVHYHWTADDHPQ
;
A
#
# COMPACT_ATOMS: atom_id res chain seq x y z
N MET A 1 16.10 87.84 -29.13
CA MET A 1 17.17 86.84 -29.17
C MET A 1 16.63 85.54 -28.70
N PRO A 2 16.45 84.49 -29.52
CA PRO A 2 15.88 83.23 -29.11
C PRO A 2 16.96 82.21 -28.76
N THR A 3 16.83 81.55 -27.63
CA THR A 3 17.63 80.45 -27.16
C THR A 3 17.05 79.11 -27.61
N SER A 4 17.79 78.36 -28.37
CA SER A 4 17.43 77.05 -28.89
C SER A 4 17.60 75.95 -27.85
N HIS A 5 16.54 75.22 -27.53
CA HIS A 5 16.60 74.00 -26.77
C HIS A 5 16.83 72.80 -27.70
N ARG A 6 17.93 72.09 -27.57
CA ARG A 6 18.16 70.79 -28.21
C ARG A 6 17.59 69.70 -27.35
N THR A 7 16.60 69.04 -27.90
CA THR A 7 16.00 67.84 -27.30
C THR A 7 16.86 66.60 -27.65
N VAL A 8 17.43 65.95 -26.66
CA VAL A 8 18.15 64.65 -26.79
C VAL A 8 17.13 63.56 -26.65
N LEU A 9 16.85 62.79 -27.71
CA LEU A 9 16.09 61.56 -27.67
C LEU A 9 17.02 60.44 -27.13
N ALA A 10 16.73 59.98 -25.94
CA ALA A 10 17.33 58.74 -25.39
C ALA A 10 16.51 57.52 -25.87
N PHE A 11 17.10 56.67 -26.71
CA PHE A 11 16.56 55.36 -27.06
C PHE A 11 16.84 54.40 -25.88
N ALA A 12 15.79 54.00 -25.18
CA ALA A 12 15.87 52.92 -24.20
C ALA A 12 15.64 51.59 -24.92
N CYS A 13 16.70 50.80 -25.12
CA CYS A 13 16.61 49.40 -25.50
C CYS A 13 16.05 48.58 -24.31
N VAL A 14 14.78 48.19 -24.37
CA VAL A 14 14.22 47.19 -23.49
C VAL A 14 14.65 45.82 -24.01
N ALA A 15 15.64 45.21 -23.37
CA ALA A 15 15.97 43.81 -23.57
C ALA A 15 14.87 42.97 -22.91
N ALA A 16 14.03 42.38 -23.75
CA ALA A 16 13.07 41.36 -23.28
C ALA A 16 13.86 40.09 -22.90
N LEU A 17 14.09 39.88 -21.60
CA LEU A 17 14.45 38.57 -21.08
C LEU A 17 13.24 37.65 -21.29
N ALA A 18 13.30 36.80 -22.30
CA ALA A 18 12.43 35.65 -22.42
C ALA A 18 12.88 34.65 -21.37
N GLY A 19 12.32 34.73 -20.17
CA GLY A 19 12.41 33.67 -19.17
C GLY A 19 11.70 32.47 -19.76
N ALA A 20 12.43 31.37 -19.96
CA ALA A 20 11.84 30.07 -20.20
C ALA A 20 11.06 29.68 -18.94
N SER A 21 9.76 29.94 -18.94
CA SER A 21 8.87 29.39 -17.91
C SER A 21 8.85 27.88 -18.07
N ALA A 22 9.40 27.16 -17.11
CA ALA A 22 9.11 25.75 -16.95
C ALA A 22 7.58 25.58 -17.02
N ALA A 23 7.10 24.77 -17.94
CA ALA A 23 5.67 24.54 -18.10
C ALA A 23 5.18 23.81 -16.84
N HIS A 24 4.65 24.55 -15.88
CA HIS A 24 3.90 24.01 -14.78
C HIS A 24 2.71 23.24 -15.37
N ALA A 25 2.40 22.10 -14.80
CA ALA A 25 1.20 21.36 -15.16
C ALA A 25 0.00 22.31 -15.08
N ALA A 26 -0.69 22.50 -16.21
CA ALA A 26 -1.90 23.31 -16.23
C ALA A 26 -2.94 22.63 -15.33
N ASP A 27 -3.75 23.43 -14.63
CA ASP A 27 -4.84 23.03 -13.74
C ASP A 27 -5.52 21.75 -14.18
N GLY A 28 -5.34 20.63 -13.42
CA GLY A 28 -6.11 19.43 -13.66
C GLY A 28 -5.35 18.11 -13.69
N THR A 29 -4.26 17.93 -12.95
CA THR A 29 -3.66 16.58 -12.76
C THR A 29 -4.54 15.76 -11.83
N GLU A 30 -5.03 14.62 -12.34
CA GLU A 30 -5.83 13.64 -11.62
C GLU A 30 -4.99 12.37 -11.43
N VAL A 31 -4.89 11.90 -10.19
CA VAL A 31 -4.18 10.67 -9.85
C VAL A 31 -5.12 9.71 -9.14
N THR A 32 -5.26 8.52 -9.68
CA THR A 32 -6.00 7.42 -9.06
C THR A 32 -5.01 6.41 -8.52
N LEU A 33 -4.96 6.25 -7.19
CA LEU A 33 -4.08 5.31 -6.52
C LEU A 33 -4.83 4.04 -6.14
N TYR A 34 -4.21 2.91 -6.41
CA TYR A 34 -4.71 1.62 -5.98
C TYR A 34 -4.04 1.17 -4.68
N ARG A 35 -4.76 0.41 -3.86
CA ARG A 35 -4.24 -0.11 -2.60
C ARG A 35 -3.00 -0.97 -2.85
N SER A 36 -1.98 -0.77 -2.03
CA SER A 36 -0.77 -1.56 -2.04
C SER A 36 -0.22 -1.73 -0.63
N ASP A 37 -0.05 -2.98 -0.21
CA ASP A 37 0.55 -3.33 1.09
C ASP A 37 2.06 -3.62 0.98
N ASN A 38 2.67 -3.31 -0.17
CA ASN A 38 4.10 -3.54 -0.36
C ASN A 38 4.93 -2.70 0.61
N ALA A 39 5.67 -3.36 1.49
CA ALA A 39 6.47 -2.71 2.53
C ALA A 39 7.53 -1.75 1.97
N ALA A 40 8.08 -2.01 0.78
CA ALA A 40 9.13 -1.17 0.19
C ALA A 40 8.64 0.26 -0.09
N LEU A 41 7.36 0.44 -0.45
CA LEU A 41 6.78 1.77 -0.66
C LEU A 41 6.79 2.64 0.61
N TYR A 42 6.69 2.00 1.79
CA TYR A 42 6.54 2.67 3.09
C TYR A 42 7.81 2.62 3.95
N ALA A 43 8.86 1.93 3.50
CA ALA A 43 10.10 1.79 4.25
C ALA A 43 10.93 3.08 4.21
N SER A 44 11.47 3.48 5.35
CA SER A 44 12.34 4.67 5.48
C SER A 44 13.76 4.45 4.92
N ASN A 45 14.20 3.20 4.82
CA ASN A 45 15.57 2.85 4.42
C ASN A 45 15.77 2.68 2.90
N GLY A 46 14.73 2.92 2.09
CA GLY A 46 14.80 2.83 0.63
C GLY A 46 15.12 1.42 0.09
N GLY A 47 15.15 0.40 0.95
CA GLY A 47 15.41 -0.98 0.54
C GLY A 47 14.18 -1.63 -0.09
N GLY A 48 14.40 -2.44 -1.13
CA GLY A 48 13.36 -3.21 -1.81
C GLY A 48 12.98 -2.64 -3.18
N ASN A 49 12.04 -3.32 -3.82
CA ASN A 49 11.60 -3.02 -5.18
C ASN A 49 10.63 -1.82 -5.15
N LEU A 50 11.05 -0.68 -5.67
CA LEU A 50 10.26 0.56 -5.71
C LEU A 50 9.30 0.63 -6.90
N ASP A 51 9.41 -0.29 -7.87
CA ASP A 51 8.49 -0.45 -9.01
C ASP A 51 7.16 -1.13 -8.63
N MET A 52 6.86 -1.17 -7.34
CA MET A 52 5.63 -1.71 -6.77
C MET A 52 4.57 -0.62 -6.61
N GLY A 53 3.33 -1.08 -6.39
CA GLY A 53 2.16 -0.20 -6.38
C GLY A 53 1.65 0.07 -7.78
N TYR A 54 0.52 0.77 -7.87
CA TYR A 54 -0.11 1.11 -9.13
C TYR A 54 -0.92 2.38 -9.01
N ALA A 55 -0.72 3.27 -9.95
CA ALA A 55 -1.49 4.50 -10.11
C ALA A 55 -1.84 4.72 -11.56
N VAL A 56 -2.97 5.36 -11.81
CA VAL A 56 -3.33 5.89 -13.12
C VAL A 56 -3.31 7.40 -13.03
N VAL A 57 -2.52 8.02 -13.89
CA VAL A 57 -2.35 9.46 -13.98
C VAL A 57 -3.06 9.98 -15.23
N ARG A 58 -3.77 11.09 -15.08
CA ARG A 58 -4.32 11.86 -16.17
C ARG A 58 -3.97 13.31 -15.96
N GLU A 59 -3.20 13.89 -16.86
CA GLU A 59 -2.74 15.28 -16.74
C GLU A 59 -2.92 16.04 -18.04
N GLN A 60 -3.19 17.34 -17.89
CA GLN A 60 -3.22 18.24 -19.02
C GLN A 60 -1.88 18.95 -19.14
N ARG A 61 -1.35 19.01 -20.35
CA ARG A 61 -0.10 19.71 -20.69
C ARG A 61 -0.37 20.78 -21.74
N ALA A 62 0.12 21.97 -21.49
CA ALA A 62 0.12 23.03 -22.47
C ALA A 62 1.39 22.94 -23.31
N LEU A 63 1.27 22.59 -24.59
CA LEU A 63 2.39 22.44 -25.50
C LEU A 63 2.44 23.63 -26.48
N MET A 64 3.61 24.22 -26.67
CA MET A 64 3.85 25.20 -27.73
C MET A 64 4.18 24.45 -29.01
N LEU A 65 3.26 24.49 -29.97
CA LEU A 65 3.40 23.81 -31.26
C LEU A 65 3.69 24.79 -32.38
N THR A 66 4.44 24.33 -33.38
CA THR A 66 4.65 25.02 -34.67
C THR A 66 3.80 24.33 -35.74
N ALA A 67 3.23 25.08 -36.66
CA ALA A 67 2.44 24.50 -37.76
C ALA A 67 3.29 23.54 -38.59
N GLY A 68 2.68 22.39 -39.00
CA GLY A 68 3.35 21.27 -39.66
C GLY A 68 3.91 20.24 -38.73
N THR A 69 4.71 19.34 -39.27
CA THR A 69 5.30 18.23 -38.49
C THR A 69 6.61 18.66 -37.83
N HIS A 70 6.69 18.50 -36.51
CA HIS A 70 7.87 18.84 -35.72
C HIS A 70 7.99 17.94 -34.50
N ASP A 71 9.16 17.95 -33.86
CA ASP A 71 9.44 17.15 -32.68
C ASP A 71 9.17 17.98 -31.40
N VAL A 72 8.55 17.37 -30.41
CA VAL A 72 8.21 17.94 -29.09
C VAL A 72 8.63 16.98 -28.00
N VAL A 73 9.25 17.49 -26.94
CA VAL A 73 9.65 16.70 -25.77
C VAL A 73 8.77 17.07 -24.58
N ILE A 74 8.21 16.06 -23.93
CA ILE A 74 7.51 16.18 -22.64
C ILE A 74 8.41 15.55 -21.59
N GLY A 75 8.95 16.35 -20.71
CA GLY A 75 9.73 15.91 -19.53
C GLY A 75 8.88 15.74 -18.29
N ASP A 76 9.55 15.56 -17.16
CA ASP A 76 8.94 15.42 -15.84
C ASP A 76 7.90 14.28 -15.77
N LEU A 77 8.31 13.09 -16.21
CA LEU A 77 7.53 11.87 -16.14
C LEU A 77 8.07 10.95 -15.02
N PRO A 78 7.22 10.14 -14.36
CA PRO A 78 7.66 9.25 -13.33
C PRO A 78 8.60 8.15 -13.86
N THR A 79 9.47 7.65 -12.98
CA THR A 79 10.50 6.65 -13.33
C THR A 79 9.91 5.31 -13.78
N TYR A 80 8.78 4.90 -13.18
CA TYR A 80 8.17 3.58 -13.38
C TYR A 80 6.90 3.64 -14.23
N LEU A 81 6.86 4.56 -15.19
CA LEU A 81 5.75 4.69 -16.14
C LEU A 81 5.66 3.45 -17.04
N ASP A 82 4.44 2.98 -17.29
CA ASP A 82 4.17 1.88 -18.22
C ASP A 82 4.09 2.40 -19.67
N PRO A 83 5.06 2.08 -20.52
CA PRO A 83 5.10 2.60 -21.89
C PRO A 83 4.00 2.03 -22.79
N GLU A 84 3.48 0.84 -22.48
CA GLU A 84 2.49 0.16 -23.33
C GLU A 84 1.10 0.75 -23.18
N ALA A 85 0.82 1.36 -22.00
CA ALA A 85 -0.47 1.98 -21.70
C ALA A 85 -0.42 3.52 -21.68
N LEU A 86 0.66 4.12 -22.19
CA LEU A 86 0.81 5.55 -22.34
C LEU A 86 -0.03 6.05 -23.52
N ALA A 87 -0.95 6.96 -23.26
CA ALA A 87 -1.79 7.61 -24.26
C ALA A 87 -1.65 9.13 -24.21
N LEU A 88 -1.45 9.75 -25.35
CA LEU A 88 -1.48 11.21 -25.52
C LEU A 88 -2.48 11.60 -26.60
N GLY A 89 -3.32 12.57 -26.30
CA GLY A 89 -4.33 13.09 -27.23
C GLY A 89 -4.44 14.61 -27.19
N PHE A 90 -4.92 15.18 -28.30
CA PHE A 90 -5.22 16.60 -28.45
C PHE A 90 -6.74 16.79 -28.53
N PRO A 91 -7.43 17.23 -27.46
CA PRO A 91 -8.89 17.31 -27.42
C PRO A 91 -9.49 18.22 -28.51
N GLY A 92 -8.77 19.22 -28.97
CA GLY A 92 -9.22 20.21 -29.94
C GLY A 92 -9.03 19.85 -31.41
N ALA A 93 -8.60 18.61 -31.76
CA ALA A 93 -8.28 18.21 -33.15
C ALA A 93 -7.33 19.16 -33.89
N GLY A 94 -6.59 20.01 -33.17
CA GLY A 94 -5.63 20.97 -33.71
C GLY A 94 -4.27 20.38 -34.06
N ALA A 95 -3.99 19.21 -33.50
CA ALA A 95 -2.74 18.46 -33.70
C ALA A 95 -3.00 16.94 -33.61
N SER A 96 -2.05 16.18 -34.13
CA SER A 96 -2.07 14.71 -34.03
C SER A 96 -0.66 14.17 -33.78
N VAL A 97 -0.56 13.05 -33.05
CA VAL A 97 0.71 12.37 -32.82
C VAL A 97 1.01 11.48 -34.02
N VAL A 98 2.16 11.69 -34.65
CA VAL A 98 2.67 10.90 -35.76
C VAL A 98 3.47 9.70 -35.24
N SER A 99 4.32 9.93 -34.24
CA SER A 99 5.06 8.89 -33.52
C SER A 99 5.41 9.35 -32.12
N GLN A 100 5.61 8.40 -31.23
CA GLN A 100 6.04 8.66 -29.85
C GLN A 100 7.17 7.71 -29.46
N ARG A 101 8.08 8.18 -28.63
CA ARG A 101 9.18 7.41 -28.03
C ARG A 101 9.36 7.82 -26.59
N LEU A 102 9.23 6.85 -25.67
CA LEU A 102 9.54 7.07 -24.28
C LEU A 102 11.04 6.83 -24.02
N LEU A 103 11.72 7.83 -23.50
CA LEU A 103 13.10 7.73 -23.03
C LEU A 103 13.07 7.38 -21.53
N LEU A 104 13.56 6.19 -21.21
CA LEU A 104 13.62 5.68 -19.85
C LEU A 104 14.87 6.21 -19.16
N ALA A 105 14.73 7.24 -18.33
CA ALA A 105 15.84 7.80 -17.56
C ALA A 105 16.13 6.98 -16.31
N GLN A 106 16.82 5.85 -16.48
CA GLN A 106 17.25 5.00 -15.37
C GLN A 106 18.74 5.23 -15.05
N GLY A 107 19.01 6.21 -14.17
CA GLY A 107 20.36 6.52 -13.67
C GLY A 107 21.18 7.43 -14.59
N THR A 108 22.43 7.67 -14.18
CA THR A 108 23.37 8.64 -14.79
C THR A 108 23.61 8.36 -16.28
N ASN A 109 23.73 7.09 -16.65
CA ASN A 109 23.99 6.72 -18.06
C ASN A 109 22.81 7.05 -18.99
N ALA A 110 21.58 6.89 -18.51
CA ALA A 110 20.41 7.23 -19.30
C ALA A 110 20.25 8.75 -19.43
N ALA A 111 20.51 9.51 -18.36
CA ALA A 111 20.54 10.97 -18.40
C ALA A 111 21.61 11.47 -19.39
N LEU A 112 22.79 10.90 -19.39
CA LEU A 112 23.85 11.23 -20.36
C LEU A 112 23.47 10.87 -21.78
N THR A 113 22.79 9.73 -21.99
CA THR A 113 22.29 9.34 -23.32
C THR A 113 21.26 10.33 -23.87
N GLY A 114 20.41 10.88 -23.01
CA GLY A 114 19.45 11.95 -23.35
C GLY A 114 20.11 13.27 -23.76
N LEU A 115 21.39 13.48 -23.45
CA LEU A 115 22.18 14.65 -23.89
C LEU A 115 22.82 14.46 -25.27
N THR A 116 22.69 13.30 -25.91
CA THR A 116 23.23 13.07 -27.26
C THR A 116 22.67 14.09 -28.24
N GLY A 117 23.58 14.75 -28.98
CA GLY A 117 23.24 15.87 -29.87
C GLY A 117 23.26 17.25 -29.20
N GLN A 118 23.36 17.32 -27.87
CA GLN A 118 23.42 18.57 -27.11
C GLN A 118 24.87 19.05 -26.94
N THR A 119 25.06 20.35 -26.72
CA THR A 119 26.35 20.90 -26.34
C THR A 119 26.63 20.65 -24.86
N VAL A 120 27.74 19.97 -24.58
CA VAL A 120 28.18 19.63 -23.23
C VAL A 120 29.60 20.13 -22.96
N ASP A 121 29.93 20.37 -21.69
CA ASP A 121 31.28 20.58 -21.20
C ASP A 121 31.63 19.44 -20.23
N VAL A 122 32.61 18.62 -20.61
CA VAL A 122 33.03 17.45 -19.85
C VAL A 122 34.23 17.84 -18.97
N LEU A 123 34.06 17.63 -17.66
CA LEU A 123 35.03 18.05 -16.63
C LEU A 123 35.77 16.86 -16.02
N GLY A 124 37.08 17.04 -15.81
CA GLY A 124 37.92 16.13 -15.05
C GLY A 124 37.82 16.34 -13.55
N ALA A 125 38.51 15.49 -12.79
CA ALA A 125 38.49 15.47 -11.32
C ALA A 125 38.82 16.80 -10.63
N ASN A 126 39.62 17.62 -11.26
CA ASN A 126 40.02 18.94 -10.73
C ASN A 126 39.15 20.10 -11.30
N GLY A 127 38.04 19.77 -11.97
CA GLY A 127 37.16 20.76 -12.58
C GLY A 127 37.69 21.36 -13.89
N GLN A 128 38.81 20.86 -14.43
CA GLN A 128 39.29 21.27 -15.76
C GLN A 128 38.39 20.74 -16.86
N SER A 129 38.15 21.52 -17.90
CA SER A 129 37.43 21.05 -19.09
C SER A 129 38.32 20.06 -19.86
N LEU A 130 37.79 18.86 -20.10
CA LEU A 130 38.43 17.82 -20.88
C LEU A 130 38.00 17.91 -22.36
N ALA A 131 36.77 18.26 -22.61
CA ALA A 131 36.26 18.61 -23.95
C ALA A 131 34.97 19.41 -23.79
N SER A 132 34.73 20.30 -24.77
CA SER A 132 33.50 21.10 -24.89
C SER A 132 33.00 21.01 -26.33
N GLY A 133 31.72 20.68 -26.52
CA GLY A 133 31.14 20.53 -27.82
C GLY A 133 29.92 19.58 -27.85
N THR A 134 29.54 19.14 -29.05
CA THR A 134 28.38 18.28 -29.22
C THR A 134 28.65 16.85 -28.76
N LEU A 135 27.87 16.33 -27.82
CA LEU A 135 27.91 14.92 -27.38
C LEU A 135 27.38 14.02 -28.50
N LEU A 136 28.20 13.16 -29.06
CA LEU A 136 27.82 12.27 -30.14
C LEU A 136 27.39 10.89 -29.67
N ARG A 137 27.98 10.39 -28.59
CA ARG A 137 27.75 9.03 -28.05
C ARG A 137 28.14 8.95 -26.59
N THR A 138 27.42 8.07 -25.89
CA THR A 138 27.68 7.63 -24.51
C THR A 138 27.93 6.10 -24.51
N GLY A 139 28.38 5.53 -23.40
CA GLY A 139 28.65 4.10 -23.22
C GLY A 139 29.98 3.91 -22.49
N ASP A 140 30.94 3.25 -23.10
CA ASP A 140 32.31 3.02 -22.52
C ASP A 140 33.13 4.31 -22.35
N GLY A 141 32.49 5.45 -22.53
CA GLY A 141 33.04 6.79 -22.45
C GLY A 141 32.15 7.77 -23.22
N LEU A 142 32.54 9.03 -23.20
CA LEU A 142 31.82 10.09 -23.90
C LEU A 142 32.58 10.46 -25.17
N VAL A 143 31.86 10.54 -26.28
CA VAL A 143 32.39 10.99 -27.56
C VAL A 143 31.84 12.40 -27.83
N VAL A 144 32.73 13.40 -27.81
CA VAL A 144 32.37 14.82 -27.96
C VAL A 144 33.05 15.39 -29.20
N ARG A 145 32.28 16.07 -30.03
CA ARG A 145 32.80 16.82 -31.20
C ARG A 145 32.95 18.30 -30.81
N GLY A 146 34.18 18.77 -30.74
CA GLY A 146 34.51 20.16 -30.49
C GLY A 146 34.15 21.08 -31.66
N GLY A 147 34.06 22.40 -31.36
CA GLY A 147 33.86 23.44 -32.37
C GLY A 147 34.99 23.57 -33.38
N ASP A 148 36.18 23.04 -33.09
CA ASP A 148 37.35 22.92 -33.97
C ASP A 148 37.27 21.74 -34.95
N GLY A 149 36.19 20.96 -34.92
CA GLY A 149 35.95 19.80 -35.77
C GLY A 149 36.58 18.50 -35.27
N HIS A 150 37.39 18.53 -34.18
CA HIS A 150 37.97 17.32 -33.60
C HIS A 150 36.91 16.55 -32.79
N THR A 151 37.04 15.23 -32.80
CA THR A 151 36.20 14.34 -31.98
C THR A 151 37.06 13.69 -30.89
N THR A 152 36.70 13.92 -29.64
CA THR A 152 37.42 13.42 -28.46
C THR A 152 36.64 12.28 -27.81
N LEU A 153 37.29 11.17 -27.52
CA LEU A 153 36.78 10.08 -26.71
C LEU A 153 37.34 10.22 -25.28
N ILE A 154 36.46 10.30 -24.30
CA ILE A 154 36.79 10.51 -22.89
C ILE A 154 36.29 9.31 -22.10
N HIS A 155 37.19 8.55 -21.48
CA HIS A 155 36.85 7.39 -20.66
C HIS A 155 36.64 7.76 -19.18
N GLU A 156 37.43 8.69 -18.69
CA GLU A 156 37.32 9.11 -17.28
C GLU A 156 36.95 10.60 -17.19
N TYR A 157 35.90 10.90 -16.46
CA TYR A 157 35.41 12.23 -16.21
C TYR A 157 34.74 12.33 -14.85
N ALA A 158 34.73 13.50 -14.23
CA ALA A 158 34.11 13.75 -12.94
C ALA A 158 32.69 14.30 -13.06
N ALA A 159 32.43 15.12 -14.09
CA ALA A 159 31.13 15.73 -14.29
C ALA A 159 30.89 16.06 -15.77
N VAL A 160 29.62 16.15 -16.14
CA VAL A 160 29.17 16.70 -17.42
C VAL A 160 28.30 17.91 -17.11
N ARG A 161 28.61 19.04 -17.71
CA ARG A 161 27.88 20.29 -17.58
C ARG A 161 27.14 20.59 -18.90
N VAL A 162 25.90 21.01 -18.78
CA VAL A 162 25.09 21.50 -19.91
C VAL A 162 24.66 22.92 -19.64
N THR A 163 24.40 23.68 -20.70
CA THR A 163 23.90 25.05 -20.59
C THR A 163 22.38 25.03 -20.65
N GLY A 164 21.74 25.70 -19.68
CA GLY A 164 20.25 25.79 -19.59
C GLY A 164 19.64 24.57 -18.85
N ASP A 165 18.31 24.45 -18.93
CA ASP A 165 17.53 23.45 -18.19
C ASP A 165 17.39 22.11 -18.95
N ASN A 166 18.34 21.80 -19.83
CA ASN A 166 18.27 20.65 -20.74
C ASN A 166 18.79 19.34 -20.15
N LEU A 167 19.15 19.29 -18.86
CA LEU A 167 19.56 18.05 -18.23
C LEU A 167 18.32 17.17 -17.97
N PRO A 168 18.23 15.97 -18.57
CA PRO A 168 17.11 15.06 -18.28
C PRO A 168 17.14 14.64 -16.81
N THR A 169 16.17 15.08 -16.04
CA THR A 169 16.06 14.76 -14.61
C THR A 169 15.19 13.53 -14.34
N GLY A 170 14.55 12.99 -15.37
CA GLY A 170 13.64 11.84 -15.30
C GLY A 170 13.33 11.29 -16.67
N SER A 171 12.34 10.41 -16.74
CA SER A 171 11.81 9.90 -18.01
C SER A 171 11.21 11.03 -18.84
N SER A 172 11.36 10.96 -20.17
CA SER A 172 10.79 11.94 -21.11
C SER A 172 10.13 11.25 -22.29
N LEU A 173 9.14 11.92 -22.88
CA LEU A 173 8.40 11.46 -24.05
C LEU A 173 8.75 12.34 -25.24
N ASP A 174 9.44 11.76 -26.22
CA ASP A 174 9.71 12.39 -27.49
C ASP A 174 8.56 12.11 -28.45
N LEU A 175 7.94 13.18 -28.94
CA LEU A 175 6.78 13.13 -29.81
C LEU A 175 7.12 13.75 -31.16
N ARG A 176 6.69 13.10 -32.22
CA ARG A 176 6.56 13.74 -33.52
C ARG A 176 5.10 14.10 -33.71
N VAL A 177 4.83 15.41 -33.82
CA VAL A 177 3.47 15.95 -33.85
C VAL A 177 3.26 16.69 -35.17
N ASP A 178 2.09 16.48 -35.78
CA ASP A 178 1.63 17.28 -36.89
C ASP A 178 0.56 18.27 -36.37
N ALA A 179 0.87 19.59 -36.43
CA ALA A 179 0.00 20.64 -35.94
C ALA A 179 -0.55 21.51 -37.07
N LYS A 180 -1.86 21.74 -37.04
CA LYS A 180 -2.52 22.60 -38.08
C LYS A 180 -2.17 24.06 -37.98
N ARG A 181 -1.79 24.54 -36.80
CA ARG A 181 -1.46 25.96 -36.50
C ARG A 181 -0.37 26.05 -35.47
N SER A 182 0.42 27.11 -35.52
CA SER A 182 1.33 27.46 -34.44
C SER A 182 0.60 28.06 -33.25
N GLY A 183 1.05 27.79 -32.04
CA GLY A 183 0.53 28.32 -30.78
C GLY A 183 0.43 27.31 -29.67
N GLN A 184 -0.08 27.76 -28.53
CA GLN A 184 -0.32 26.93 -27.37
C GLN A 184 -1.50 25.97 -27.63
N THR A 185 -1.29 24.69 -27.40
CA THR A 185 -2.30 23.65 -27.62
C THR A 185 -2.36 22.76 -26.38
N ALA A 186 -3.57 22.50 -25.89
CA ALA A 186 -3.78 21.58 -24.80
C ALA A 186 -3.59 20.13 -25.27
N ALA A 187 -2.77 19.35 -24.54
CA ALA A 187 -2.63 17.92 -24.69
C ALA A 187 -3.08 17.23 -23.42
N VAL A 188 -3.72 16.07 -23.54
CA VAL A 188 -4.08 15.20 -22.41
C VAL A 188 -3.19 13.97 -22.45
N LEU A 189 -2.43 13.79 -21.39
CA LEU A 189 -1.55 12.64 -21.19
C LEU A 189 -2.19 11.74 -20.15
N SER A 190 -2.32 10.45 -20.47
CA SER A 190 -2.84 9.42 -19.53
C SER A 190 -1.93 8.20 -19.54
N TYR A 191 -1.53 7.75 -18.36
CA TYR A 191 -0.63 6.61 -18.23
C TYR A 191 -0.72 5.95 -16.84
N PRO A 192 -0.50 4.64 -16.75
CA PRO A 192 -0.23 3.99 -15.48
C PRO A 192 1.23 4.16 -15.07
N THR A 193 1.47 4.17 -13.77
CA THR A 193 2.82 4.16 -13.19
C THR A 193 2.87 3.35 -11.91
N ALA A 194 4.01 2.73 -11.64
CA ALA A 194 4.33 2.16 -10.33
C ALA A 194 5.03 3.22 -9.44
N GLY A 195 5.49 2.81 -8.27
CA GLY A 195 6.12 3.70 -7.29
C GLY A 195 5.12 4.53 -6.47
N LEU A 196 3.83 4.36 -6.70
CA LEU A 196 2.74 5.03 -5.99
C LEU A 196 1.77 4.00 -5.43
N GLY A 197 1.27 4.25 -4.23
CA GLY A 197 0.27 3.38 -3.62
C GLY A 197 -0.26 3.94 -2.31
N TRP A 198 -1.35 3.36 -1.81
CA TRP A 198 -1.91 3.73 -0.53
C TRP A 198 -2.33 2.51 0.27
N ARG A 199 -2.45 2.66 1.58
CA ARG A 199 -3.02 1.67 2.49
C ARG A 199 -3.76 2.33 3.63
N ALA A 200 -4.78 1.64 4.17
CA ALA A 200 -5.47 2.10 5.35
C ALA A 200 -4.65 1.80 6.62
N ALA A 201 -4.69 2.73 7.56
CA ALA A 201 -4.11 2.59 8.88
C ALA A 201 -5.14 3.04 9.92
N TYR A 202 -5.38 2.20 10.90
CA TYR A 202 -6.36 2.40 11.95
C TYR A 202 -5.69 2.46 13.31
N VAL A 203 -6.14 3.37 14.16
CA VAL A 203 -5.75 3.43 15.56
C VAL A 203 -7.02 3.41 16.39
N VAL A 204 -7.12 2.46 17.29
CA VAL A 204 -8.21 2.41 18.26
C VAL A 204 -7.67 2.56 19.68
N THR A 205 -8.31 3.39 20.47
CA THR A 205 -8.00 3.55 21.88
C THR A 205 -9.17 3.06 22.72
N LEU A 206 -8.94 1.96 23.46
CA LEU A 206 -9.94 1.39 24.36
C LEU A 206 -10.21 2.38 25.50
N GLN A 207 -11.49 2.60 25.77
CA GLN A 207 -11.93 3.45 26.86
C GLN A 207 -12.07 2.65 28.15
N PRO A 208 -11.77 3.23 29.33
CA PRO A 208 -12.04 2.60 30.60
C PRO A 208 -13.55 2.38 30.78
N GLY A 209 -13.94 1.28 31.43
CA GLY A 209 -15.35 1.00 31.75
C GLY A 209 -15.69 -0.48 31.66
N ALA A 210 -16.90 -0.83 32.11
CA ALA A 210 -17.42 -2.19 32.10
C ALA A 210 -17.86 -2.65 30.70
N THR A 211 -18.23 -1.71 29.83
CA THR A 211 -18.58 -1.98 28.44
C THR A 211 -17.40 -1.71 27.53
N CYS A 212 -17.17 -2.59 26.55
CA CYS A 212 -16.12 -2.36 25.57
C CYS A 212 -16.50 -1.23 24.63
N ARG A 213 -15.85 -0.08 24.77
CA ARG A 213 -15.93 1.07 23.87
C ARG A 213 -14.55 1.53 23.46
N MET A 214 -14.41 2.02 22.26
CA MET A 214 -13.15 2.51 21.75
C MET A 214 -13.33 3.76 20.89
N ARG A 215 -12.35 4.64 20.95
CA ARG A 215 -12.19 5.75 20.01
C ARG A 215 -11.49 5.19 18.77
N PHE A 216 -12.13 5.34 17.62
CA PHE A 216 -11.65 4.86 16.35
C PHE A 216 -11.16 6.02 15.49
N GLU A 217 -9.92 5.93 15.05
CA GLU A 217 -9.26 6.87 14.14
C GLU A 217 -8.75 6.10 12.91
N SER A 218 -8.83 6.73 11.73
CA SER A 218 -8.40 6.12 10.48
C SER A 218 -7.67 7.11 9.60
N ARG A 219 -6.66 6.62 8.90
CA ARG A 219 -5.86 7.39 7.95
C ARG A 219 -5.60 6.57 6.69
N ALA A 220 -5.55 7.25 5.55
CA ALA A 220 -4.90 6.70 4.37
C ALA A 220 -3.44 7.11 4.39
N SER A 221 -2.54 6.14 4.40
CA SER A 221 -1.10 6.35 4.22
C SER A 221 -0.79 6.23 2.74
N ILE A 222 -0.30 7.30 2.13
CA ILE A 222 -0.07 7.44 0.70
C ILE A 222 1.43 7.55 0.47
N ALA A 223 2.00 6.60 -0.25
CA ALA A 223 3.43 6.56 -0.56
C ALA A 223 3.68 7.07 -1.97
N ASN A 224 4.66 7.95 -2.11
CA ASN A 224 5.22 8.37 -3.39
C ASN A 224 6.70 7.99 -3.47
N ARG A 225 7.04 7.07 -4.37
CA ARG A 225 8.38 6.62 -4.75
C ARG A 225 8.56 6.65 -6.27
N SER A 226 7.70 7.39 -6.97
CA SER A 226 7.63 7.41 -8.44
C SER A 226 8.82 8.11 -9.12
N GLY A 227 9.69 8.78 -8.34
CA GLY A 227 10.78 9.59 -8.85
C GLY A 227 10.36 11.01 -9.24
N ARG A 228 9.11 11.38 -8.99
CA ARG A 228 8.54 12.68 -9.31
C ARG A 228 7.80 13.27 -8.11
N ASP A 229 7.88 14.59 -7.93
CA ASP A 229 7.00 15.35 -7.04
C ASP A 229 5.66 15.59 -7.74
N TRP A 230 4.57 15.47 -7.00
CA TRP A 230 3.22 15.75 -7.47
C TRP A 230 2.66 16.92 -6.69
N HIS A 231 2.32 17.99 -7.37
CA HIS A 231 1.79 19.23 -6.81
C HIS A 231 0.36 19.48 -7.29
N ASP A 232 -0.49 19.97 -6.39
CA ASP A 232 -1.86 20.38 -6.66
C ASP A 232 -2.68 19.33 -7.42
N ILE A 233 -2.58 18.05 -7.00
CA ILE A 233 -3.26 16.93 -7.68
C ILE A 233 -4.62 16.62 -7.05
N LYS A 234 -5.60 16.30 -7.91
CA LYS A 234 -6.85 15.66 -7.47
C LYS A 234 -6.62 14.19 -7.27
N LEU A 235 -6.79 13.73 -6.04
CA LEU A 235 -6.44 12.38 -5.64
C LEU A 235 -7.68 11.52 -5.36
N THR A 236 -7.71 10.36 -5.99
CA THR A 236 -8.70 9.31 -5.75
C THR A 236 -7.99 8.03 -5.30
N LEU A 237 -8.46 7.43 -4.20
CA LEU A 237 -7.94 6.19 -3.65
C LEU A 237 -8.91 5.05 -3.95
N ILE A 238 -8.42 3.94 -4.50
CA ILE A 238 -9.23 2.74 -4.79
C ILE A 238 -8.88 1.64 -3.80
N ALA A 239 -9.88 1.18 -3.02
CA ALA A 239 -9.79 -0.01 -2.18
C ALA A 239 -10.36 -1.22 -2.91
N GLY A 240 -9.80 -2.38 -2.63
CA GLY A 240 -9.99 -3.65 -3.32
C GLY A 240 -8.71 -4.10 -4.01
N GLU A 241 -8.71 -5.29 -4.56
CA GLU A 241 -7.54 -5.89 -5.22
C GLU A 241 -7.84 -6.13 -6.71
N PRO A 242 -7.54 -5.17 -7.60
CA PRO A 242 -7.65 -5.40 -9.02
C PRO A 242 -6.65 -6.46 -9.47
N ASN A 243 -7.07 -7.30 -10.41
CA ASN A 243 -6.19 -8.30 -11.00
C ASN A 243 -5.28 -7.62 -12.05
N PHE A 244 -4.00 -7.57 -11.76
CA PHE A 244 -3.00 -7.09 -12.70
C PHE A 244 -2.38 -8.27 -13.44
N ALA A 245 -2.24 -8.19 -14.75
CA ALA A 245 -1.62 -9.23 -15.59
C ALA A 245 -0.08 -9.30 -15.43
N ARG A 246 0.44 -9.05 -14.23
CA ARG A 246 1.88 -9.12 -13.91
C ARG A 246 2.17 -10.24 -12.93
N ALA A 247 3.30 -10.94 -13.13
CA ALA A 247 3.73 -12.01 -12.25
C ALA A 247 4.03 -11.52 -10.83
N SER A 248 3.49 -12.21 -9.83
CA SER A 248 3.65 -11.90 -8.41
C SER A 248 4.95 -12.47 -7.84
N ALA A 249 5.69 -11.67 -7.08
CA ALA A 249 6.80 -12.12 -6.24
C ALA A 249 6.42 -12.10 -4.74
N PRO A 250 7.04 -12.94 -3.88
CA PRO A 250 6.59 -13.18 -2.50
C PRO A 250 6.94 -12.06 -1.50
N ARG A 251 6.15 -12.00 -0.43
CA ARG A 251 6.14 -10.96 0.61
C ARG A 251 7.19 -11.16 1.70
N PRO A 252 7.76 -10.08 2.25
CA PRO A 252 7.98 -9.99 3.70
C PRO A 252 7.51 -8.69 4.36
N MET A 253 7.46 -8.70 5.69
CA MET A 253 6.74 -7.78 6.57
C MET A 253 7.59 -6.68 7.22
N MET A 254 6.90 -5.55 7.58
CA MET A 254 7.00 -4.66 8.75
C MET A 254 8.04 -3.53 8.85
N MET A 255 7.65 -2.32 9.14
CA MET A 255 7.53 -1.49 10.38
C MET A 255 7.60 0.01 10.07
N LYS A 256 6.89 0.83 10.67
CA LYS A 256 6.46 1.58 11.81
C LYS A 256 6.52 3.11 11.65
N ALA A 257 5.48 3.79 12.05
CA ALA A 257 5.15 5.20 11.84
C ALA A 257 5.00 6.02 13.12
N MET A 258 4.90 7.33 13.02
CA MET A 258 4.21 8.28 13.94
C MET A 258 4.19 9.67 13.29
N ALA A 259 3.32 10.63 13.49
CA ALA A 259 2.23 11.02 14.33
C ALA A 259 1.50 12.25 13.75
N ALA A 260 0.34 12.64 14.29
CA ALA A 260 -0.66 13.62 13.88
C ALA A 260 -0.29 15.11 14.15
N PRO A 261 -1.10 16.16 13.85
CA PRO A 261 -2.54 16.29 13.76
C PRO A 261 -3.06 17.43 12.85
N ALA A 262 -4.34 17.52 12.63
CA ALA A 262 -5.27 18.66 12.50
C ALA A 262 -6.49 18.24 11.66
N ALA A 263 -7.67 18.80 11.91
CA ALA A 263 -8.91 18.40 11.27
C ALA A 263 -8.93 18.87 9.80
N GLU A 264 -8.72 17.96 8.88
CA GLU A 264 -8.87 18.16 7.43
C GLU A 264 -10.23 17.64 6.96
N PRO A 265 -10.80 18.19 5.87
CA PRO A 265 -12.03 17.68 5.28
C PRO A 265 -11.88 16.21 4.84
N LEU A 266 -12.96 15.45 4.97
CA LEU A 266 -12.95 13.99 4.77
C LEU A 266 -13.15 13.58 3.32
N PRO A 267 -12.56 12.45 2.87
CA PRO A 267 -12.80 11.88 1.55
C PRO A 267 -14.27 11.51 1.33
N GLN A 268 -14.74 11.69 0.09
CA GLN A 268 -16.05 11.22 -0.35
C GLN A 268 -15.94 9.79 -0.87
N GLN A 269 -16.66 8.87 -0.22
CA GLN A 269 -16.72 7.47 -0.63
C GLN A 269 -17.77 7.26 -1.72
N SER A 270 -17.43 6.46 -2.75
CA SER A 270 -18.36 5.98 -3.77
C SER A 270 -18.07 4.53 -4.15
N THR A 271 -19.01 3.92 -4.90
CA THR A 271 -18.83 2.56 -5.41
C THR A 271 -18.31 2.60 -6.85
N LEU A 272 -17.28 1.83 -7.14
CA LEU A 272 -16.70 1.65 -8.47
C LEU A 272 -16.69 0.16 -8.82
N GLY A 273 -17.77 -0.35 -9.41
CA GLY A 273 -17.96 -1.80 -9.57
C GLY A 273 -17.92 -2.51 -8.21
N ASP A 274 -17.04 -3.49 -8.08
CA ASP A 274 -16.83 -4.23 -6.82
C ASP A 274 -15.87 -3.53 -5.85
N TYR A 275 -15.30 -2.38 -6.26
CA TYR A 275 -14.34 -1.61 -5.47
C TYR A 275 -15.01 -0.46 -4.71
N ARG A 276 -14.25 0.13 -3.79
CA ARG A 276 -14.61 1.39 -3.14
C ARG A 276 -13.62 2.47 -3.53
N SER A 277 -14.16 3.63 -3.89
CA SER A 277 -13.41 4.81 -4.29
C SER A 277 -13.56 5.88 -3.22
N TYR A 278 -12.46 6.54 -2.88
CA TYR A 278 -12.37 7.62 -1.90
C TYR A 278 -11.73 8.82 -2.58
N SER A 279 -12.54 9.80 -2.98
CA SER A 279 -12.04 11.06 -3.55
C SER A 279 -11.69 12.03 -2.43
N LEU A 280 -10.45 12.48 -2.38
CA LEU A 280 -10.03 13.45 -1.40
C LEU A 280 -10.61 14.84 -1.73
N PRO A 281 -11.02 15.61 -0.73
CA PRO A 281 -11.45 16.98 -0.94
C PRO A 281 -10.24 17.86 -1.19
N GLY A 282 -10.35 18.72 -2.21
CA GLY A 282 -9.28 19.64 -2.60
C GLY A 282 -8.11 18.96 -3.33
N GLU A 283 -7.07 19.72 -3.52
CA GLU A 283 -5.83 19.30 -4.14
C GLU A 283 -4.80 18.94 -3.08
N VAL A 284 -3.92 18.01 -3.38
CA VAL A 284 -2.90 17.52 -2.44
C VAL A 284 -1.52 17.50 -3.09
N ASP A 285 -0.51 17.67 -2.25
CA ASP A 285 0.90 17.50 -2.64
C ASP A 285 1.41 16.13 -2.16
N LEU A 286 2.09 15.43 -3.06
CA LEU A 286 2.78 14.18 -2.76
C LEU A 286 4.25 14.31 -3.14
N PRO A 287 5.11 14.82 -2.26
CA PRO A 287 6.54 14.89 -2.53
C PRO A 287 7.14 13.52 -2.79
N ASN A 288 8.13 13.42 -3.68
CA ASN A 288 8.84 12.18 -3.93
C ASN A 288 9.56 11.68 -2.65
N ALA A 289 9.75 10.37 -2.56
CA ALA A 289 10.36 9.71 -1.41
C ALA A 289 9.65 9.99 -0.07
N SER A 290 8.34 10.21 -0.11
CA SER A 290 7.52 10.54 1.07
C SER A 290 6.38 9.53 1.32
N VAL A 291 5.84 9.57 2.53
CA VAL A 291 4.57 8.95 2.92
C VAL A 291 3.70 10.03 3.55
N SER A 292 2.68 10.46 2.84
CA SER A 292 1.68 11.41 3.32
C SER A 292 0.54 10.68 4.02
N GLN A 293 -0.08 11.28 5.03
CA GLN A 293 -1.22 10.70 5.73
C GLN A 293 -2.39 11.68 5.73
N VAL A 294 -3.55 11.20 5.29
CA VAL A 294 -4.81 11.95 5.31
C VAL A 294 -5.87 11.18 6.09
N PRO A 295 -6.79 11.86 6.82
CA PRO A 295 -7.92 11.19 7.46
C PRO A 295 -8.77 10.43 6.42
N LEU A 296 -9.20 9.20 6.75
CA LEU A 296 -10.06 8.40 5.88
C LEU A 296 -11.54 8.50 6.30
N TYR A 297 -11.80 8.42 7.59
CA TYR A 297 -13.13 8.63 8.20
C TYR A 297 -13.04 9.59 9.37
N ALA A 298 -14.18 10.20 9.73
CA ALA A 298 -14.29 10.99 10.96
C ALA A 298 -13.96 10.14 12.18
N THR A 299 -13.17 10.68 13.09
CA THR A 299 -12.94 10.08 14.40
C THR A 299 -14.27 9.88 15.12
N ARG A 300 -14.50 8.69 15.66
CA ARG A 300 -15.73 8.35 16.36
C ARG A 300 -15.52 7.36 17.50
N ASN A 301 -16.48 7.31 18.40
CA ASN A 301 -16.55 6.23 19.38
C ASN A 301 -17.45 5.12 18.84
N ILE A 302 -16.96 3.88 18.92
CA ILE A 302 -17.69 2.68 18.53
C ILE A 302 -17.65 1.65 19.65
N ASP A 303 -18.65 0.78 19.67
CA ASP A 303 -18.68 -0.34 20.58
C ASP A 303 -17.77 -1.45 20.06
N CYS A 304 -17.27 -2.28 20.98
CA CYS A 304 -16.40 -3.40 20.66
C CYS A 304 -16.75 -4.62 21.53
N GLU A 305 -16.21 -5.76 21.19
CA GLU A 305 -16.25 -6.98 22.02
C GLU A 305 -14.79 -7.42 22.27
N ARG A 306 -14.43 -7.53 23.55
CA ARG A 306 -13.14 -8.15 23.94
C ARG A 306 -13.42 -9.55 24.41
N THR A 307 -12.81 -10.52 23.75
CA THR A 307 -12.91 -11.92 24.12
C THR A 307 -11.53 -12.51 24.35
N ALA A 308 -11.50 -13.65 24.99
CA ALA A 308 -10.31 -14.47 25.12
C ALA A 308 -10.56 -15.75 24.32
N LEU A 309 -9.62 -16.13 23.48
CA LEU A 309 -9.71 -17.32 22.64
C LEU A 309 -8.67 -18.34 23.08
N PHE A 310 -9.11 -19.53 23.39
CA PHE A 310 -8.32 -20.73 23.40
C PHE A 310 -8.64 -21.53 22.15
N GLU A 311 -7.66 -21.86 21.35
CA GLU A 311 -7.81 -22.63 20.12
C GLU A 311 -6.86 -23.83 20.15
N SER A 312 -7.39 -25.02 19.91
CA SER A 312 -6.64 -26.27 19.85
C SER A 312 -6.82 -26.91 18.48
N GLY A 313 -5.70 -27.28 17.86
CA GLY A 313 -5.69 -27.82 16.50
C GLY A 313 -5.76 -26.74 15.43
N ASN A 314 -6.18 -27.13 14.24
CA ASN A 314 -6.39 -26.28 13.09
C ASN A 314 -7.49 -26.89 12.19
N SER A 315 -8.00 -26.12 11.22
CA SER A 315 -9.07 -26.53 10.32
C SER A 315 -8.67 -27.60 9.27
N TRP A 316 -7.45 -28.12 9.34
CA TRP A 316 -7.02 -29.20 8.44
C TRP A 316 -7.56 -30.55 8.91
N HIS A 317 -8.13 -31.33 7.99
CA HIS A 317 -8.56 -32.69 8.23
C HIS A 317 -7.62 -33.67 7.53
N SER A 318 -7.41 -34.82 8.19
CA SER A 318 -6.71 -35.92 7.54
C SER A 318 -7.50 -36.41 6.31
N PRO A 319 -6.80 -36.73 5.19
CA PRO A 319 -7.43 -37.33 4.03
C PRO A 319 -7.96 -38.77 4.29
N GLN A 320 -7.55 -39.37 5.40
CA GLN A 320 -7.97 -40.72 5.86
C GLN A 320 -8.26 -40.70 7.34
N PRO A 321 -9.16 -41.59 7.86
CA PRO A 321 -9.42 -41.67 9.27
C PRO A 321 -8.15 -42.02 10.07
N MET A 322 -7.83 -41.24 11.09
CA MET A 322 -6.59 -41.35 11.89
C MET A 322 -6.89 -42.07 13.20
N LEU A 323 -6.50 -43.35 13.28
CA LEU A 323 -6.74 -44.20 14.45
C LEU A 323 -5.62 -44.17 15.47
N ASN A 324 -4.46 -43.61 15.11
CA ASN A 324 -3.34 -43.53 16.03
C ASN A 324 -3.71 -42.69 17.27
N ARG A 325 -3.52 -43.26 18.46
CA ARG A 325 -3.85 -42.61 19.71
C ARG A 325 -3.13 -41.27 19.88
N ASP A 326 -1.90 -41.16 19.44
CA ASP A 326 -1.06 -39.96 19.66
C ASP A 326 -1.10 -38.95 18.50
N PHE A 327 -2.02 -39.16 17.56
CA PHE A 327 -2.20 -38.22 16.46
C PHE A 327 -2.70 -36.87 16.98
N MET A 328 -1.93 -35.81 16.71
CA MET A 328 -2.23 -34.40 17.02
C MET A 328 -2.81 -34.15 18.41
N VAL A 329 -2.19 -34.79 19.42
CA VAL A 329 -2.57 -34.56 20.83
C VAL A 329 -1.96 -33.22 21.27
N ASP A 330 -2.81 -32.23 21.46
CA ASP A 330 -2.45 -30.96 22.04
C ASP A 330 -2.85 -30.94 23.53
N SER A 331 -1.92 -30.56 24.40
CA SER A 331 -2.10 -30.59 25.86
C SER A 331 -2.56 -29.24 26.43
N GLY A 332 -2.77 -28.24 25.58
CA GLY A 332 -3.17 -26.90 26.01
C GLY A 332 -2.28 -25.83 25.43
N GLY A 333 -2.60 -24.57 25.70
CA GLY A 333 -1.88 -23.46 25.12
C GLY A 333 -2.21 -22.12 25.76
N ALA A 334 -1.63 -21.11 25.17
CA ALA A 334 -1.89 -19.74 25.56
C ALA A 334 -3.31 -19.31 25.14
N ILE A 335 -4.02 -18.68 26.05
CA ILE A 335 -5.26 -17.99 25.71
C ILE A 335 -4.89 -16.62 25.16
N VAL A 336 -5.37 -16.31 23.95
CA VAL A 336 -5.12 -15.04 23.31
C VAL A 336 -6.28 -14.06 23.52
N SER A 337 -5.96 -12.80 23.76
CA SER A 337 -6.97 -11.73 23.77
C SER A 337 -7.31 -11.33 22.36
N THR A 338 -8.59 -11.20 22.05
CA THR A 338 -9.08 -10.73 20.76
C THR A 338 -9.95 -9.49 20.92
N LEU A 339 -9.95 -8.65 19.91
CA LEU A 339 -10.81 -7.47 19.80
C LEU A 339 -11.64 -7.61 18.55
N LYS A 340 -12.95 -7.54 18.71
CA LYS A 340 -13.93 -7.56 17.63
C LYS A 340 -14.61 -6.19 17.54
N LEU A 341 -14.72 -5.67 16.35
CA LEU A 341 -15.43 -4.44 16.05
C LEU A 341 -16.48 -4.68 14.96
N HIS A 342 -17.58 -3.97 15.06
CA HIS A 342 -18.62 -3.95 14.02
C HIS A 342 -18.39 -2.76 13.08
N ALA A 343 -18.23 -3.03 11.79
CA ALA A 343 -17.89 -2.02 10.80
C ALA A 343 -19.05 -1.07 10.56
N PHE A 344 -18.88 0.18 10.92
CA PHE A 344 -19.88 1.26 10.74
C PHE A 344 -19.98 1.73 9.28
N ASP A 345 -18.96 1.44 8.48
CA ASP A 345 -18.86 1.70 7.06
C ASP A 345 -18.01 0.61 6.39
N SER A 346 -17.85 0.65 5.06
CA SER A 346 -16.95 -0.29 4.36
C SER A 346 -15.50 0.08 4.68
N LEU A 347 -14.85 -0.68 5.58
CA LEU A 347 -13.48 -0.45 6.00
C LEU A 347 -12.51 -1.17 5.06
N PRO A 348 -11.62 -0.45 4.36
CA PRO A 348 -10.54 -1.07 3.57
C PRO A 348 -9.62 -1.93 4.42
N ALA A 349 -9.06 -2.96 3.83
CA ALA A 349 -8.04 -3.76 4.49
C ALA A 349 -6.85 -2.90 4.91
N GLY A 350 -6.36 -3.11 6.13
CA GLY A 350 -5.30 -2.29 6.68
C GLY A 350 -4.83 -2.74 8.06
N TYR A 351 -3.85 -2.02 8.58
CA TYR A 351 -3.29 -2.28 9.90
C TYR A 351 -4.10 -1.56 10.98
N LEU A 352 -4.50 -2.29 12.01
CA LEU A 352 -5.23 -1.77 13.15
C LEU A 352 -4.39 -1.89 14.40
N ARG A 353 -4.00 -0.74 14.95
CA ARG A 353 -3.23 -0.63 16.19
C ARG A 353 -4.16 -0.34 17.35
N VAL A 354 -4.00 -1.10 18.44
CA VAL A 354 -4.85 -1.00 19.63
C VAL A 354 -4.05 -0.43 20.78
N LEU A 355 -4.60 0.63 21.35
CA LEU A 355 -4.10 1.29 22.56
C LEU A 355 -5.14 1.14 23.68
N THR A 356 -4.68 1.21 24.92
CA THR A 356 -5.52 1.35 26.10
C THR A 356 -4.98 2.49 26.97
N ALA A 357 -5.84 3.19 27.66
CA ALA A 357 -5.39 4.18 28.62
C ALA A 357 -4.92 3.49 29.90
N ASP A 358 -3.75 3.85 30.41
CA ASP A 358 -3.31 3.47 31.75
C ASP A 358 -4.09 4.22 32.85
N LYS A 359 -3.77 3.96 34.11
CA LYS A 359 -4.41 4.63 35.27
C LYS A 359 -4.25 6.16 35.27
N ASN A 360 -3.29 6.69 34.52
CA ASN A 360 -3.04 8.13 34.38
C ASN A 360 -3.69 8.72 33.10
N GLY A 361 -4.39 7.91 32.32
CA GLY A 361 -4.96 8.29 31.02
C GLY A 361 -3.99 8.28 29.85
N THR A 362 -2.74 7.81 30.06
CA THR A 362 -1.74 7.74 29.00
C THR A 362 -2.00 6.52 28.08
N PRO A 363 -2.11 6.71 26.76
CA PRO A 363 -2.32 5.59 25.83
C PRO A 363 -1.12 4.65 25.82
N GLN A 364 -1.35 3.37 26.06
CA GLN A 364 -0.37 2.29 26.02
C GLN A 364 -0.73 1.32 24.90
N PHE A 365 0.27 0.89 24.13
CA PHE A 365 0.12 -0.10 23.07
C PHE A 365 -0.14 -1.50 23.66
N ILE A 366 -1.18 -2.18 23.20
CA ILE A 366 -1.54 -3.53 23.67
C ILE A 366 -1.66 -4.56 22.56
N GLY A 367 -1.61 -4.15 21.31
CA GLY A 367 -1.60 -5.09 20.17
C GLY A 367 -1.79 -4.41 18.83
N GLU A 368 -1.42 -5.13 17.79
CA GLU A 368 -1.60 -4.71 16.42
C GLU A 368 -2.02 -5.93 15.58
N GLY A 369 -2.96 -5.72 14.69
CA GLY A 369 -3.39 -6.74 13.75
C GLY A 369 -3.73 -6.13 12.40
N ARG A 370 -4.09 -6.99 11.46
CA ARG A 370 -4.60 -6.59 10.16
C ARG A 370 -6.09 -6.92 10.10
N ILE A 371 -6.88 -6.00 9.59
CA ILE A 371 -8.25 -6.27 9.15
C ILE A 371 -8.28 -6.41 7.63
N ASP A 372 -9.11 -7.30 7.14
CA ASP A 372 -9.41 -7.44 5.72
C ASP A 372 -10.45 -6.41 5.27
N ASP A 373 -10.69 -6.31 3.96
CA ASP A 373 -11.77 -5.48 3.44
C ASP A 373 -13.09 -5.88 4.11
N THR A 374 -13.57 -5.03 4.99
CA THR A 374 -14.71 -5.33 5.87
C THR A 374 -15.91 -4.51 5.42
N PRO A 375 -16.94 -5.13 4.82
CA PRO A 375 -18.16 -4.44 4.41
C PRO A 375 -18.90 -3.80 5.60
N LYS A 376 -19.61 -2.73 5.35
CA LYS A 376 -20.48 -2.10 6.35
C LYS A 376 -21.42 -3.13 6.97
N GLY A 377 -21.48 -3.15 8.29
CA GLY A 377 -22.32 -4.06 9.06
C GLY A 377 -21.70 -5.43 9.31
N SER A 378 -20.50 -5.71 8.80
CA SER A 378 -19.73 -6.93 9.10
C SER A 378 -18.81 -6.73 10.30
N ASP A 379 -18.31 -7.84 10.84
CA ASP A 379 -17.40 -7.86 11.97
C ASP A 379 -15.95 -8.02 11.51
N ALA A 380 -15.04 -7.25 12.10
CA ALA A 380 -13.61 -7.45 12.00
C ALA A 380 -13.06 -7.87 13.37
N THR A 381 -12.23 -8.92 13.39
CA THR A 381 -11.61 -9.44 14.61
C THR A 381 -10.10 -9.45 14.47
N ILE A 382 -9.41 -8.96 15.49
CA ILE A 382 -7.94 -9.02 15.57
C ILE A 382 -7.48 -9.68 16.87
N THR A 383 -6.33 -10.33 16.82
CA THR A 383 -5.63 -10.87 17.98
C THR A 383 -4.73 -9.80 18.58
N LEU A 384 -4.86 -9.54 19.89
CA LEU A 384 -4.08 -8.53 20.61
C LEU A 384 -2.80 -9.08 21.21
N GLY A 385 -2.80 -10.35 21.60
CA GLY A 385 -1.70 -11.03 22.26
C GLY A 385 -2.18 -12.02 23.33
N THR A 386 -1.25 -12.61 24.07
CA THR A 386 -1.55 -13.57 25.13
C THR A 386 -2.21 -12.88 26.33
N ALA A 387 -3.29 -13.48 26.82
CA ALA A 387 -3.93 -13.06 28.06
C ALA A 387 -3.09 -13.50 29.27
N PHE A 388 -2.51 -12.54 30.00
CA PHE A 388 -1.57 -12.82 31.09
C PHE A 388 -2.19 -13.67 32.21
N ASP A 389 -3.43 -13.35 32.59
CA ASP A 389 -4.12 -13.96 33.73
C ASP A 389 -4.93 -15.21 33.37
N LEU A 390 -4.99 -15.60 32.10
CA LEU A 390 -5.76 -16.74 31.66
C LEU A 390 -4.86 -17.90 31.22
N ARG A 391 -5.24 -19.12 31.60
CA ARG A 391 -4.56 -20.35 31.20
C ARG A 391 -5.57 -21.42 30.83
N ALA A 392 -5.21 -22.24 29.87
CA ALA A 392 -5.98 -23.43 29.49
C ALA A 392 -5.09 -24.67 29.54
N GLU A 393 -5.62 -25.74 30.10
CA GLU A 393 -5.04 -27.08 30.08
C GLU A 393 -6.04 -28.04 29.45
N ARG A 394 -5.63 -28.75 28.39
CA ARG A 394 -6.45 -29.69 27.64
C ARG A 394 -5.94 -31.10 27.86
N THR A 395 -6.82 -31.97 28.35
CA THR A 395 -6.51 -33.35 28.65
C THR A 395 -7.48 -34.26 27.91
N ARG A 396 -6.97 -35.26 27.20
CA ARG A 396 -7.81 -36.31 26.64
C ARG A 396 -8.15 -37.30 27.74
N THR A 397 -9.44 -37.43 28.06
CA THR A 397 -9.95 -38.28 29.14
C THR A 397 -10.33 -39.68 28.70
N SER A 398 -10.70 -39.85 27.41
CA SER A 398 -11.04 -41.16 26.84
C SER A 398 -10.59 -41.23 25.39
N PHE A 399 -10.27 -42.45 24.96
CA PHE A 399 -9.98 -42.79 23.57
C PHE A 399 -10.32 -44.24 23.32
N SER A 400 -11.18 -44.51 22.34
CA SER A 400 -11.62 -45.85 21.99
C SER A 400 -11.78 -45.94 20.47
N VAL A 401 -11.30 -47.07 19.91
CA VAL A 401 -11.45 -47.39 18.49
C VAL A 401 -12.18 -48.72 18.38
N ASP A 402 -13.24 -48.76 17.59
CA ASP A 402 -13.91 -49.99 17.15
C ASP A 402 -13.72 -50.11 15.62
N GLU A 403 -12.69 -50.86 15.23
CA GLU A 403 -12.38 -51.05 13.80
C GLU A 403 -13.48 -51.87 13.10
N ALA A 404 -14.14 -52.80 13.78
CA ALA A 404 -15.23 -53.58 13.21
C ALA A 404 -16.49 -52.73 13.00
N GLY A 405 -16.81 -51.91 13.96
CA GLY A 405 -17.89 -50.92 13.88
C GLY A 405 -17.53 -49.69 13.07
N ARG A 406 -16.25 -49.50 12.67
CA ARG A 406 -15.74 -48.35 11.95
C ARG A 406 -16.03 -47.03 12.67
N THR A 407 -15.76 -47.01 13.97
CA THR A 407 -15.97 -45.84 14.80
C THR A 407 -14.77 -45.55 15.70
N LEU A 408 -14.61 -44.27 16.03
CA LEU A 408 -13.64 -43.79 17.02
C LEU A 408 -14.32 -42.78 17.93
N ASP A 409 -14.15 -42.97 19.22
CA ASP A 409 -14.65 -42.06 20.24
C ASP A 409 -13.47 -41.48 21.03
N GLU A 410 -13.48 -40.17 21.20
CA GLU A 410 -12.55 -39.50 22.09
C GLU A 410 -13.24 -38.43 22.93
N ALA A 411 -12.78 -38.26 24.15
CA ALA A 411 -13.31 -37.25 25.06
C ALA A 411 -12.17 -36.41 25.63
N PHE A 412 -12.48 -35.14 25.87
CA PHE A 412 -11.54 -34.15 26.35
C PHE A 412 -12.11 -33.39 27.54
N ARG A 413 -11.20 -32.99 28.42
CA ARG A 413 -11.43 -32.01 29.48
C ARG A 413 -10.53 -30.80 29.24
N ILE A 414 -11.13 -29.61 29.27
CA ILE A 414 -10.40 -28.35 29.22
C ILE A 414 -10.64 -27.61 30.52
N GLU A 415 -9.57 -27.46 31.29
CA GLU A 415 -9.57 -26.65 32.51
C GLU A 415 -9.08 -25.26 32.18
N LEU A 416 -9.92 -24.25 32.44
CA LEU A 416 -9.64 -22.83 32.31
C LEU A 416 -9.41 -22.21 33.65
N SER A 417 -8.35 -21.43 33.83
CA SER A 417 -8.07 -20.69 35.07
C SER A 417 -7.93 -19.19 34.79
N ASN A 418 -8.43 -18.40 35.71
CA ASN A 418 -8.45 -16.93 35.65
C ASN A 418 -7.85 -16.37 36.95
N ALA A 419 -6.71 -15.70 36.86
CA ALA A 419 -6.05 -15.07 37.99
C ALA A 419 -6.43 -13.56 38.13
N SER A 420 -7.31 -13.04 37.28
CA SER A 420 -7.77 -11.64 37.39
C SER A 420 -8.92 -11.47 38.38
N ASP A 421 -9.08 -10.26 38.89
CA ASP A 421 -10.14 -9.91 39.87
C ASP A 421 -11.54 -9.76 39.23
N SER A 422 -11.70 -10.06 37.97
CA SER A 422 -12.97 -10.00 37.25
C SER A 422 -13.24 -11.31 36.49
N ALA A 423 -14.51 -11.69 36.41
CA ALA A 423 -14.91 -12.84 35.58
C ALA A 423 -14.57 -12.56 34.10
N ARG A 424 -14.15 -13.61 33.41
CA ARG A 424 -13.75 -13.53 31.99
C ARG A 424 -14.45 -14.61 31.18
N THR A 425 -14.97 -14.24 30.04
CA THR A 425 -15.48 -15.23 29.07
C THR A 425 -14.36 -15.68 28.15
N VAL A 426 -14.15 -16.98 28.05
CA VAL A 426 -13.20 -17.61 27.13
C VAL A 426 -13.99 -18.36 26.06
N THR A 427 -13.72 -18.03 24.81
CA THR A 427 -14.14 -18.84 23.67
C THR A 427 -13.15 -19.98 23.53
N VAL A 428 -13.65 -21.19 23.67
CA VAL A 428 -12.88 -22.43 23.40
C VAL A 428 -13.24 -22.89 22.01
N ARG A 429 -12.25 -22.93 21.12
CA ARG A 429 -12.39 -23.40 19.75
C ARG A 429 -11.60 -24.68 19.57
N GLU A 430 -12.29 -25.73 19.20
CA GLU A 430 -11.75 -27.05 18.95
C GLU A 430 -11.93 -27.42 17.48
N HIS A 431 -10.96 -28.14 16.93
CA HIS A 431 -11.00 -28.69 15.58
C HIS A 431 -10.94 -30.20 15.62
N PRO A 432 -12.08 -30.91 15.44
CA PRO A 432 -12.11 -32.35 15.30
C PRO A 432 -11.45 -32.81 14.00
N ASN A 433 -10.14 -33.00 13.98
CA ASN A 433 -9.31 -33.11 12.77
C ASN A 433 -8.88 -34.54 12.37
N ARG A 434 -9.31 -35.57 13.15
CA ARG A 434 -8.98 -36.96 12.82
C ARG A 434 -9.62 -37.46 11.54
N TRP A 435 -10.85 -37.01 11.33
CA TRP A 435 -11.64 -37.34 10.14
C TRP A 435 -12.77 -36.33 9.94
N ARG A 436 -13.15 -36.13 8.70
CA ARG A 436 -14.20 -35.14 8.32
C ARG A 436 -15.61 -35.55 8.82
N GLU A 437 -15.88 -36.86 8.94
CA GLU A 437 -17.18 -37.35 9.38
C GLU A 437 -17.18 -37.53 10.90
N TRP A 438 -17.60 -36.50 11.60
CA TRP A 438 -17.68 -36.48 13.04
C TRP A 438 -18.97 -35.90 13.58
N THR A 439 -19.32 -36.24 14.80
CA THR A 439 -20.44 -35.65 15.54
C THR A 439 -20.04 -35.35 16.98
N LEU A 440 -20.65 -34.35 17.59
CA LEU A 440 -20.52 -34.06 19.00
C LEU A 440 -21.36 -35.08 19.77
N ALA A 441 -20.72 -36.01 20.48
CA ALA A 441 -21.41 -37.07 21.24
C ALA A 441 -21.99 -36.54 22.55
N SER A 442 -21.22 -35.68 23.27
CA SER A 442 -21.69 -35.01 24.49
C SER A 442 -20.86 -33.77 24.79
N SER A 443 -21.42 -32.87 25.59
CA SER A 443 -20.68 -31.72 26.13
C SER A 443 -21.33 -31.21 27.42
N SER A 444 -20.52 -30.71 28.35
CA SER A 444 -20.98 -30.09 29.61
C SER A 444 -21.57 -28.69 29.39
N THR A 445 -21.23 -28.05 28.28
CA THR A 445 -21.73 -26.73 27.88
C THR A 445 -22.23 -26.83 26.44
N LYS A 446 -23.37 -26.23 26.14
CA LYS A 446 -23.90 -26.23 24.78
C LYS A 446 -22.95 -25.42 23.87
N PRO A 447 -22.58 -25.95 22.68
CA PRO A 447 -21.78 -25.20 21.74
C PRO A 447 -22.55 -23.98 21.25
N ASN A 448 -21.87 -22.87 21.11
CA ASN A 448 -22.41 -21.65 20.51
C ASN A 448 -22.24 -21.64 18.98
N GLN A 449 -21.28 -22.40 18.46
CA GLN A 449 -21.11 -22.62 17.02
C GLN A 449 -20.62 -24.05 16.75
N GLN A 450 -21.14 -24.67 15.71
CA GLN A 450 -20.66 -25.93 15.17
C GLN A 450 -20.70 -25.86 13.64
N THR A 451 -19.56 -26.11 13.02
CA THR A 451 -19.38 -26.22 11.57
C THR A 451 -18.73 -27.57 11.27
N PRO A 452 -18.55 -27.99 10.01
CA PRO A 452 -17.79 -29.19 9.68
C PRO A 452 -16.36 -29.22 10.28
N ASP A 453 -15.73 -28.04 10.43
CA ASP A 453 -14.31 -27.91 10.78
C ASP A 453 -14.09 -27.37 12.19
N THR A 454 -15.15 -26.93 12.89
CA THR A 454 -14.99 -26.16 14.12
C THR A 454 -16.12 -26.41 15.11
N LEU A 455 -15.74 -26.52 16.36
CA LEU A 455 -16.65 -26.61 17.50
C LEU A 455 -16.28 -25.51 18.50
N GLU A 456 -17.21 -24.56 18.77
CA GLU A 456 -16.95 -23.46 19.69
C GLU A 456 -17.85 -23.50 20.91
N PHE A 457 -17.25 -23.21 22.07
CA PHE A 457 -17.96 -23.04 23.33
C PHE A 457 -17.60 -21.70 23.96
N ARG A 458 -18.55 -21.06 24.62
CA ARG A 458 -18.30 -19.91 25.49
C ARG A 458 -18.36 -20.35 26.94
N VAL A 459 -17.25 -20.21 27.65
CA VAL A 459 -17.10 -20.61 29.04
C VAL A 459 -16.80 -19.38 29.88
N GLU A 460 -17.64 -19.11 30.88
CA GLU A 460 -17.39 -18.06 31.85
C GLU A 460 -16.46 -18.60 32.96
N VAL A 461 -15.33 -17.92 33.15
CA VAL A 461 -14.35 -18.27 34.18
C VAL A 461 -14.42 -17.21 35.29
N PRO A 462 -14.80 -17.57 36.52
CA PRO A 462 -14.98 -16.61 37.60
C PRO A 462 -13.66 -15.90 37.98
N ALA A 463 -13.77 -14.75 38.62
CA ALA A 463 -12.62 -14.03 39.15
C ALA A 463 -11.83 -14.91 40.13
N ASN A 464 -10.50 -14.92 40.00
CA ASN A 464 -9.59 -15.76 40.83
C ASN A 464 -10.00 -17.23 40.89
N GLY A 465 -10.57 -17.77 39.80
CA GLY A 465 -11.23 -19.09 39.80
C GLY A 465 -10.91 -19.93 38.56
N LYS A 466 -11.63 -21.07 38.52
CA LYS A 466 -11.51 -22.06 37.44
C LYS A 466 -12.88 -22.43 36.90
N ALA A 467 -12.89 -22.87 35.64
CA ALA A 467 -14.04 -23.49 34.99
C ALA A 467 -13.56 -24.66 34.14
N THR A 468 -14.44 -25.67 33.97
CA THR A 468 -14.13 -26.88 33.22
C THR A 468 -15.14 -27.07 32.10
N LEU A 469 -14.66 -27.42 30.93
CA LEU A 469 -15.43 -27.88 29.80
C LEU A 469 -15.08 -29.34 29.51
N ASP A 470 -16.07 -30.21 29.58
CA ASP A 470 -15.96 -31.61 29.13
C ASP A 470 -16.74 -31.76 27.82
N TYR A 471 -16.15 -32.45 26.84
CA TYR A 471 -16.85 -32.81 25.61
C TYR A 471 -16.31 -34.11 25.02
N ALA A 472 -17.13 -34.80 24.20
CA ALA A 472 -16.76 -35.99 23.48
C ALA A 472 -17.16 -35.91 22.02
N VAL A 473 -16.31 -36.45 21.16
CA VAL A 473 -16.50 -36.50 19.70
C VAL A 473 -16.54 -37.94 19.25
N HIS A 474 -17.48 -38.25 18.40
CA HIS A 474 -17.65 -39.53 17.73
C HIS A 474 -17.33 -39.36 16.24
N TYR A 475 -16.39 -40.16 15.73
CA TYR A 475 -16.03 -40.27 14.32
C TYR A 475 -16.55 -41.58 13.75
N HIS A 476 -16.94 -41.58 12.49
CA HIS A 476 -17.31 -42.79 11.78
C HIS A 476 -16.77 -42.74 10.33
N TRP A 477 -16.50 -43.89 9.77
CA TRP A 477 -16.01 -44.05 8.41
C TRP A 477 -16.67 -45.23 7.72
N THR A 478 -16.55 -45.31 6.41
CA THR A 478 -17.15 -46.35 5.57
C THR A 478 -16.12 -47.44 5.24
N ALA A 479 -16.54 -48.51 4.57
CA ALA A 479 -15.65 -49.58 4.13
C ALA A 479 -14.67 -49.13 3.03
N ASP A 480 -14.99 -48.00 2.32
CA ASP A 480 -14.17 -47.46 1.26
C ASP A 480 -13.10 -46.51 1.78
N ASP A 481 -13.21 -46.06 3.02
CA ASP A 481 -12.20 -45.24 3.68
C ASP A 481 -11.11 -46.16 4.26
N HIS A 482 -9.84 -45.80 4.07
CA HIS A 482 -8.69 -46.57 4.50
C HIS A 482 -8.05 -45.92 5.74
N PRO A 483 -8.44 -46.32 6.97
CA PRO A 483 -7.89 -45.73 8.20
C PRO A 483 -6.39 -46.01 8.38
N GLN A 484 -5.70 -45.08 9.06
CA GLN A 484 -4.27 -45.14 9.39
C GLN A 484 -4.01 -45.08 10.90
#